data_f547f7e8e748451c6450703f0a272a1f
#
_entry.id   f547f7e8e748451c6450703f0a272a1f
#
_cell.length_a   1.000
_cell.length_b   1.000
_cell.length_c   1.000
_cell.angle_alpha   90.00
_cell.angle_beta   90.00
_cell.angle_gamma   90.00
#
_symmetry.space_group_name_H-M   'P 1'
#
loop_
_entity.id
_entity.type
_entity.pdbx_description
1 polymer ?
#
loop_
_entity_poly.entity_id
_entity_poly.type
_entity_poly.pdbx_seq_one_letter_code
_entity_poly.pdbx_strand_id
1 'polypeptide(L)'
;MALGKYDFTALILISTSEGSGAEESLHEVLAPFSLEILDNQRIALRGKLIIGILIGCDPAHVLAIEEDILEWSGRTGIDAAIDYSEGSFQ
;
A
#
# COMPACT_ATOMS: atom_id res chain seq x y z
N MET A 1 -15.56 -17.31 4.82
CA MET A 1 -15.34 -16.17 5.66
C MET A 1 -14.87 -14.96 4.91
N ALA A 2 -15.49 -13.87 5.12
CA ALA A 2 -15.16 -12.67 4.40
C ALA A 2 -13.88 -12.04 4.93
N LEU A 3 -13.16 -11.37 4.08
CA LEU A 3 -12.02 -10.58 4.44
C LEU A 3 -12.49 -9.18 4.73
N GLY A 4 -13.16 -9.01 5.87
CA GLY A 4 -13.77 -7.74 6.13
C GLY A 4 -14.85 -7.48 5.10
N LYS A 5 -15.10 -6.23 4.82
CA LYS A 5 -16.21 -5.84 3.95
C LYS A 5 -15.81 -5.59 2.52
N TYR A 6 -14.58 -5.90 2.16
CA TYR A 6 -14.09 -5.57 0.83
C TYR A 6 -13.81 -6.84 0.05
N ASP A 7 -14.32 -6.88 -1.18
CA ASP A 7 -14.03 -7.97 -2.10
C ASP A 7 -12.81 -7.67 -2.95
N PHE A 8 -12.33 -6.45 -2.90
CA PHE A 8 -11.23 -6.00 -3.73
C PHE A 8 -10.05 -5.69 -2.84
N THR A 9 -8.88 -6.22 -3.19
CA THR A 9 -7.68 -5.99 -2.40
C THR A 9 -6.58 -5.44 -3.29
N ALA A 10 -5.63 -4.78 -2.65
CA ALA A 10 -4.46 -4.28 -3.34
C ALA A 10 -3.25 -4.51 -2.45
N LEU A 11 -2.16 -4.93 -3.07
CA LEU A 11 -0.90 -5.09 -2.38
C LEU A 11 0.02 -3.94 -2.79
N ILE A 12 0.45 -3.17 -1.81
CA ILE A 12 1.34 -2.04 -2.03
C ILE A 12 2.72 -2.45 -1.55
N LEU A 13 3.70 -2.34 -2.45
CA LEU A 13 5.09 -2.69 -2.13
C LEU A 13 5.93 -1.44 -2.27
N ILE A 14 6.70 -1.12 -1.24
CA ILE A 14 7.63 -0.01 -1.34
C ILE A 14 9.02 -0.48 -0.93
N SER A 15 10.02 0.17 -1.53
CA SER A 15 11.41 -0.12 -1.26
C SER A 15 12.10 1.20 -1.00
N THR A 16 12.78 1.30 0.15
CA THR A 16 13.38 2.54 0.57
C THR A 16 14.56 2.24 1.48
N SER A 17 15.18 3.28 2.02
CA SER A 17 16.24 3.13 3.01
C SER A 17 15.63 3.12 4.41
N GLU A 18 16.29 2.41 5.30
CA GLU A 18 15.86 2.43 6.70
C GLU A 18 15.94 3.85 7.24
N GLY A 19 14.97 4.19 8.08
CA GLY A 19 14.95 5.51 8.70
C GLY A 19 14.43 6.62 7.83
N SER A 20 13.87 6.29 6.66
CA SER A 20 13.38 7.29 5.73
C SER A 20 12.04 7.90 6.14
N GLY A 21 11.31 7.24 7.05
CA GLY A 21 9.96 7.68 7.39
C GLY A 21 8.95 7.34 6.33
N ALA A 22 9.29 6.44 5.41
CA ALA A 22 8.44 6.13 4.27
C ALA A 22 7.11 5.51 4.69
N GLU A 23 7.15 4.66 5.70
CA GLU A 23 5.92 3.98 6.13
C GLU A 23 4.90 4.97 6.66
N GLU A 24 5.34 5.90 7.50
CA GLU A 24 4.45 6.92 8.04
C GLU A 24 3.91 7.81 6.95
N SER A 25 4.79 8.19 6.01
CA SER A 25 4.39 9.03 4.90
C SER A 25 3.35 8.34 4.02
N LEU A 26 3.53 7.03 3.78
CA LEU A 26 2.57 6.27 3.00
C LEU A 26 1.23 6.20 3.71
N HIS A 27 1.23 6.02 5.02
CA HIS A 27 -0.01 5.99 5.77
C HIS A 27 -0.77 7.31 5.63
N GLU A 28 -0.05 8.43 5.54
CA GLU A 28 -0.70 9.71 5.31
C GLU A 28 -1.36 9.78 3.94
N VAL A 29 -0.71 9.20 2.93
CA VAL A 29 -1.29 9.16 1.59
C VAL A 29 -2.60 8.36 1.60
N LEU A 30 -2.63 7.29 2.36
CA LEU A 30 -3.80 6.41 2.40
C LEU A 30 -4.91 6.91 3.31
N ALA A 31 -4.60 7.84 4.21
CA ALA A 31 -5.55 8.26 5.24
C ALA A 31 -6.88 8.81 4.70
N PRO A 32 -6.90 9.56 3.56
CA PRO A 32 -8.19 10.07 3.06
C PRO A 32 -9.11 9.00 2.51
N PHE A 33 -8.62 7.79 2.29
CA PHE A 33 -9.42 6.75 1.66
C PHE A 33 -10.04 5.84 2.71
N SER A 34 -11.25 5.40 2.41
CA SER A 34 -11.94 4.41 3.23
C SER A 34 -11.39 3.05 2.84
N LEU A 35 -10.46 2.54 3.62
CA LEU A 35 -9.85 1.25 3.34
C LEU A 35 -9.51 0.56 4.65
N GLU A 36 -9.17 -0.71 4.53
CA GLU A 36 -8.81 -1.52 5.70
C GLU A 36 -7.43 -2.12 5.44
N ILE A 37 -6.54 -2.02 6.40
CA ILE A 37 -5.24 -2.65 6.29
C ILE A 37 -5.38 -4.08 6.77
N LEU A 38 -5.19 -5.03 5.86
CA LEU A 38 -5.36 -6.44 6.14
C LEU A 38 -4.08 -7.09 6.61
N ASP A 39 -2.94 -6.61 6.13
CA ASP A 39 -1.64 -7.14 6.51
C ASP A 39 -0.59 -6.09 6.26
N ASN A 40 0.48 -6.16 7.03
CA ASN A 40 1.58 -5.20 6.93
C ASN A 40 2.86 -5.93 7.29
N GLN A 41 3.75 -6.11 6.31
CA GLN A 41 5.00 -6.80 6.49
C GLN A 41 6.16 -5.87 6.21
N ARG A 42 7.23 -6.07 6.93
CA ARG A 42 8.42 -5.23 6.83
C ARG A 42 9.66 -6.10 6.87
N ILE A 43 10.57 -5.88 5.92
CA ILE A 43 11.82 -6.62 5.85
C ILE A 43 12.96 -5.61 5.73
N ALA A 44 13.90 -5.69 6.64
CA ALA A 44 15.10 -4.84 6.61
C ALA A 44 16.30 -5.70 6.23
N LEU A 45 16.98 -5.29 5.16
CA LEU A 45 18.16 -6.00 4.67
C LEU A 45 19.20 -4.99 4.23
N ARG A 46 20.35 -5.01 4.88
CA ARG A 46 21.50 -4.22 4.46
C ARG A 46 21.18 -2.73 4.33
N GLY A 47 20.43 -2.21 5.29
CA GLY A 47 20.05 -0.80 5.28
C GLY A 47 18.89 -0.47 4.36
N LYS A 48 18.37 -1.45 3.64
CA LYS A 48 17.18 -1.28 2.82
C LYS A 48 15.96 -1.75 3.59
N LEU A 49 14.84 -1.11 3.31
CA LEU A 49 13.57 -1.46 3.95
C LEU A 49 12.55 -1.74 2.87
N ILE A 50 11.98 -2.93 2.93
CA ILE A 50 10.93 -3.35 2.00
C ILE A 50 9.66 -3.51 2.81
N ILE A 51 8.60 -2.81 2.38
CA ILE A 51 7.33 -2.83 3.11
C ILE A 51 6.24 -3.31 2.16
N GLY A 52 5.47 -4.29 2.63
CA GLY A 52 4.31 -4.76 1.91
C GLY A 52 3.07 -4.51 2.73
N ILE A 53 2.10 -3.83 2.15
CA ILE A 53 0.85 -3.53 2.82
C ILE A 53 -0.28 -4.06 1.97
N LEU A 54 -1.08 -4.96 2.55
CA LEU A 54 -2.26 -5.49 1.88
C LEU A 54 -3.46 -4.74 2.40
N ILE A 55 -4.21 -4.12 1.48
CA ILE A 55 -5.38 -3.35 1.85
C ILE A 55 -6.62 -3.93 1.20
N GLY A 56 -7.74 -3.77 1.90
CA GLY A 56 -9.05 -4.00 1.32
C GLY A 56 -9.66 -2.65 1.01
N CYS A 57 -10.17 -2.47 -0.19
CA CYS A 57 -10.68 -1.17 -0.59
C CYS A 57 -11.87 -1.31 -1.53
N ASP A 58 -12.60 -0.23 -1.66
CA ASP A 58 -13.71 -0.15 -2.60
C ASP A 58 -13.14 -0.04 -4.02
N PRO A 59 -13.60 -0.88 -4.95
CA PRO A 59 -13.10 -0.77 -6.34
C PRO A 59 -13.23 0.63 -6.92
N ALA A 60 -14.19 1.41 -6.45
CA ALA A 60 -14.36 2.77 -6.94
C ALA A 60 -13.19 3.68 -6.58
N HIS A 61 -12.41 3.31 -5.57
CA HIS A 61 -11.29 4.15 -5.12
C HIS A 61 -9.94 3.69 -5.64
N VAL A 62 -9.90 2.58 -6.37
CA VAL A 62 -8.63 1.96 -6.74
C VAL A 62 -7.76 2.88 -7.58
N LEU A 63 -8.34 3.50 -8.60
CA LEU A 63 -7.54 4.37 -9.47
C LEU A 63 -7.01 5.59 -8.71
N ALA A 64 -7.82 6.14 -7.82
CA ALA A 64 -7.39 7.29 -7.04
C ALA A 64 -6.26 6.92 -6.08
N ILE A 65 -6.36 5.74 -5.47
CA ILE A 65 -5.30 5.28 -4.59
C ILE A 65 -4.01 5.07 -5.37
N GLU A 66 -4.12 4.45 -6.55
CA GLU A 66 -2.95 4.22 -7.38
C GLU A 66 -2.30 5.54 -7.79
N GLU A 67 -3.11 6.50 -8.23
CA GLU A 67 -2.57 7.78 -8.64
C GLU A 67 -1.84 8.48 -7.51
N ASP A 68 -2.43 8.45 -6.32
CA ASP A 68 -1.81 9.12 -5.18
C ASP A 68 -0.52 8.44 -4.77
N ILE A 69 -0.47 7.11 -4.82
CA ILE A 69 0.74 6.39 -4.47
C ILE A 69 1.83 6.66 -5.50
N LEU A 70 1.50 6.66 -6.79
CA LEU A 70 2.49 6.92 -7.82
C LEU A 70 3.00 8.36 -7.77
N GLU A 71 2.12 9.30 -7.47
CA GLU A 71 2.55 10.68 -7.30
C GLU A 71 3.48 10.82 -6.11
N TRP A 72 3.13 10.16 -5.01
CA TRP A 72 3.96 10.16 -3.81
C TRP A 72 5.33 9.56 -4.10
N SER A 73 5.35 8.46 -4.85
CA SER A 73 6.59 7.81 -5.24
C SER A 73 7.47 8.75 -6.05
N GLY A 74 6.87 9.44 -7.02
CA GLY A 74 7.62 10.37 -7.85
C GLY A 74 8.14 11.57 -7.07
N ARG A 75 7.33 12.04 -6.10
CA ARG A 75 7.71 13.21 -5.32
C ARG A 75 8.81 12.90 -4.32
N THR A 76 8.79 11.71 -3.74
CA THR A 76 9.73 11.34 -2.68
C THR A 76 10.94 10.59 -3.19
N GLY A 77 10.88 10.03 -4.39
CA GLY A 77 11.91 9.16 -4.90
C GLY A 77 11.90 7.76 -4.33
N ILE A 78 10.83 7.41 -3.62
CA ILE A 78 10.70 6.10 -3.02
C ILE A 78 10.00 5.18 -4.02
N ASP A 79 10.61 4.02 -4.30
CA ASP A 79 10.03 3.07 -5.24
C ASP A 79 8.75 2.48 -4.66
N ALA A 80 7.71 2.49 -5.46
CA ALA A 80 6.42 1.95 -5.05
C ALA A 80 5.78 1.19 -6.21
N ALA A 81 5.12 0.09 -5.88
CA ALA A 81 4.36 -0.69 -6.83
C ALA A 81 3.04 -1.08 -6.18
N ILE A 82 2.02 -1.23 -6.99
CA ILE A 82 0.73 -1.64 -6.48
C ILE A 82 0.16 -2.71 -7.38
N ASP A 83 -0.34 -3.76 -6.77
CA ASP A 83 -0.88 -4.91 -7.47
C ASP A 83 -2.29 -5.17 -6.98
N TYR A 84 -3.24 -5.23 -7.88
CA TYR A 84 -4.64 -5.39 -7.53
C TYR A 84 -5.09 -6.83 -7.66
N SER A 85 -6.00 -7.22 -6.78
CA SER A 85 -6.64 -8.50 -6.89
C SER A 85 -8.14 -8.32 -6.71
N GLU A 86 -8.88 -8.73 -7.72
CA GLU A 86 -10.32 -8.63 -7.72
C GLU A 86 -10.91 -9.92 -7.19
N GLY A 87 -12.01 -9.81 -6.47
CA GLY A 87 -12.68 -10.97 -5.97
C GLY A 87 -12.13 -11.44 -4.65
N SER A 88 -12.50 -12.64 -4.26
CA SER A 88 -12.15 -13.13 -2.96
C SER A 88 -10.67 -13.51 -2.91
N PHE A 89 -10.10 -13.25 -1.78
CA PHE A 89 -8.73 -13.57 -1.50
C PHE A 89 -8.64 -15.05 -1.12
N GLN A 90 -7.73 -15.77 -1.73
CA GLN A 90 -7.61 -17.22 -1.47
C GLN A 90 -6.53 -17.52 -0.44
#